data_b13a9b5d804eb45a5c64952a0958de7e
#
_entry.id   b13a9b5d804eb45a5c64952a0958de7e
#
_cell.length_a   1.000
_cell.length_b   1.000
_cell.length_c   1.000
_cell.angle_alpha   90.00
_cell.angle_beta   90.00
_cell.angle_gamma   90.00
#
_symmetry.space_group_name_H-M   'P 1'
#
loop_
_entity.id
_entity.type
_entity.pdbx_description
1 polymer ?
#
loop_
_entity_poly.entity_id
_entity_poly.type
_entity_poly.pdbx_seq_one_letter_code
_entity_poly.pdbx_strand_id
1 'polypeptide(L)'
;MSKKFKILCLLLIIAIMFTAMINLNTGFLSLNLQDFFQDSAQSQIAEIRINRVFVMLLAGISIPTSGFLMQEYFQNPLAGPDILGITSVASLSVAFYIFFSHDFLIPEFLQNSFLSLSAIAGSLVLMLILLSISNKFQDKSYLIIFGFLVSAFAGAVVSLLQFYAEDQSLKNYILWSFGANNMVTRNQIYVLAVLVFTGLFFCFKTIKPLIGNSLGTSYAQSLGVNLHQLKILIIAASSLLSASITAFLGPILFIGIIVPHFCRLIYNPSKLWQQWILNMFLGMLMMMLFSVIAEKTQIPLNVISSVFGIPVILLMLLKQNKV
;
A
#
# COMPACT_ATOMS: atom_id res chain seq x y z
N MET A 1 23.46 15.26 -7.99
CA MET A 1 22.67 15.09 -6.76
C MET A 1 23.02 16.18 -5.78
N SER A 2 22.03 16.92 -5.22
CA SER A 2 22.31 17.95 -4.21
C SER A 2 22.87 17.33 -2.93
N LYS A 3 23.76 18.07 -2.24
CA LYS A 3 24.34 17.61 -0.94
C LYS A 3 23.24 17.35 0.09
N LYS A 4 22.18 18.18 0.10
CA LYS A 4 21.01 18.02 0.98
C LYS A 4 20.27 16.70 0.74
N PHE A 5 20.07 16.29 -0.52
CA PHE A 5 19.41 15.02 -0.84
C PHE A 5 20.18 13.80 -0.30
N LYS A 6 21.52 13.78 -0.49
CA LYS A 6 22.34 12.67 0.01
C LYS A 6 22.30 12.56 1.52
N ILE A 7 22.39 13.70 2.22
CA ILE A 7 22.34 13.75 3.70
C ILE A 7 20.98 13.26 4.18
N LEU A 8 19.88 13.69 3.57
CA LEU A 8 18.53 13.27 3.95
C LEU A 8 18.32 11.77 3.75
N CYS A 9 18.74 11.23 2.60
CA CYS A 9 18.70 9.77 2.37
C CYS A 9 19.50 8.99 3.42
N LEU A 10 20.70 9.45 3.78
CA LEU A 10 21.53 8.82 4.80
C LEU A 10 20.84 8.84 6.17
N LEU A 11 20.27 9.98 6.56
CA LEU A 11 19.54 10.11 7.83
C LEU A 11 18.30 9.19 7.87
N LEU A 12 17.55 9.11 6.77
CA LEU A 12 16.39 8.20 6.69
C LEU A 12 16.82 6.74 6.76
N ILE A 13 17.91 6.34 6.11
CA ILE A 13 18.44 4.97 6.19
C ILE A 13 18.83 4.63 7.64
N ILE A 14 19.54 5.52 8.32
CA ILE A 14 19.91 5.32 9.73
C ILE A 14 18.66 5.21 10.61
N ALA A 15 17.66 6.07 10.40
CA ALA A 15 16.40 6.01 11.13
C ALA A 15 15.62 4.71 10.86
N ILE A 16 15.61 4.21 9.63
CA ILE A 16 14.97 2.93 9.27
C ILE A 16 15.69 1.77 9.96
N MET A 17 17.01 1.75 9.94
CA MET A 17 17.78 0.69 10.63
C MET A 17 17.53 0.72 12.14
N PHE A 18 17.51 1.89 12.74
CA PHE A 18 17.22 2.05 14.16
C PHE A 18 15.79 1.60 14.52
N THR A 19 14.79 2.00 13.75
CA THR A 19 13.40 1.56 13.96
C THR A 19 13.20 0.08 13.67
N ALA A 20 13.94 -0.51 12.72
CA ALA A 20 13.96 -1.95 12.49
C ALA A 20 14.51 -2.71 13.71
N MET A 21 15.59 -2.23 14.32
CA MET A 21 16.13 -2.81 15.57
C MET A 21 15.11 -2.74 16.70
N ILE A 22 14.41 -1.61 16.86
CA ILE A 22 13.33 -1.48 17.85
C ILE A 22 12.22 -2.49 17.54
N ASN A 23 11.82 -2.62 16.28
CA ASN A 23 10.75 -3.52 15.85
C ASN A 23 11.09 -4.99 16.14
N LEU A 24 12.34 -5.41 15.90
CA LEU A 24 12.82 -6.76 16.24
C LEU A 24 12.77 -7.03 17.75
N ASN A 25 13.01 -6.01 18.58
CA ASN A 25 12.97 -6.13 20.04
C ASN A 25 11.57 -5.91 20.65
N THR A 26 10.58 -5.48 19.85
CA THR A 26 9.22 -5.21 20.33
C THR A 26 8.34 -6.46 20.19
N GLY A 27 7.68 -6.85 21.30
CA GLY A 27 6.76 -7.99 21.39
C GLY A 27 6.65 -8.47 22.83
N PHE A 28 5.76 -9.43 23.10
CA PHE A 28 5.46 -9.91 24.45
C PHE A 28 6.62 -10.63 25.16
N LEU A 29 7.51 -11.25 24.38
CA LEU A 29 8.66 -11.97 24.91
C LEU A 29 9.95 -11.22 24.60
N SER A 30 10.87 -11.17 25.54
CA SER A 30 12.23 -10.67 25.31
C SER A 30 13.03 -11.74 24.55
N LEU A 31 13.60 -11.37 23.41
CA LEU A 31 14.48 -12.24 22.64
C LEU A 31 15.93 -11.81 22.84
N ASN A 32 16.83 -12.80 22.93
CA ASN A 32 18.26 -12.59 22.89
C ASN A 32 18.77 -12.63 21.44
N LEU A 33 19.94 -12.08 21.17
CA LEU A 33 20.54 -12.12 19.84
C LEU A 33 20.75 -13.57 19.33
N GLN A 34 20.97 -14.52 20.24
CA GLN A 34 21.15 -15.93 19.90
C GLN A 34 19.88 -16.55 19.30
N ASP A 35 18.67 -16.10 19.71
CA ASP A 35 17.41 -16.63 19.24
C ASP A 35 17.13 -16.34 17.74
N PHE A 36 17.87 -15.37 17.18
CA PHE A 36 17.80 -15.03 15.75
C PHE A 36 18.71 -15.89 14.86
N PHE A 37 19.69 -16.61 15.45
CA PHE A 37 20.71 -17.33 14.69
C PHE A 37 20.84 -18.82 15.05
N GLN A 38 20.23 -19.26 16.14
CA GLN A 38 20.28 -20.64 16.61
C GLN A 38 18.87 -21.21 16.71
N ASP A 39 18.73 -22.52 16.49
CA ASP A 39 17.48 -23.25 16.72
C ASP A 39 17.19 -23.33 18.23
N SER A 40 16.52 -22.31 18.74
CA SER A 40 16.03 -22.22 20.12
C SER A 40 14.51 -22.39 20.14
N ALA A 41 13.96 -22.62 21.33
CA ALA A 41 12.50 -22.64 21.53
C ALA A 41 11.82 -21.32 21.10
N GLN A 42 12.60 -20.23 20.99
CA GLN A 42 12.14 -18.89 20.62
C GLN A 42 12.43 -18.53 19.17
N SER A 43 13.08 -19.39 18.38
CA SER A 43 13.45 -19.13 16.98
C SER A 43 12.24 -18.84 16.09
N GLN A 44 11.09 -19.50 16.32
CA GLN A 44 9.85 -19.24 15.60
C GLN A 44 9.34 -17.81 15.83
N ILE A 45 9.47 -17.30 17.06
CA ILE A 45 9.08 -15.91 17.38
C ILE A 45 10.06 -14.92 16.72
N ALA A 46 11.36 -15.25 16.71
CA ALA A 46 12.35 -14.46 16.00
C ALA A 46 12.05 -14.40 14.49
N GLU A 47 11.66 -15.52 13.88
CA GLU A 47 11.25 -15.56 12.47
C GLU A 47 10.02 -14.67 12.20
N ILE A 48 8.98 -14.73 13.03
CA ILE A 48 7.81 -13.86 12.92
C ILE A 48 8.22 -12.38 12.96
N ARG A 49 9.14 -11.98 13.85
CA ARG A 49 9.60 -10.58 13.94
C ARG A 49 10.45 -10.17 12.74
N ILE A 50 11.29 -11.05 12.21
CA ILE A 50 12.03 -10.81 10.98
C ILE A 50 11.07 -10.63 9.82
N ASN A 51 10.09 -11.53 9.67
CA ASN A 51 9.07 -11.46 8.65
C ASN A 51 8.29 -10.15 8.71
N ARG A 52 7.89 -9.72 9.91
CA ARG A 52 7.24 -8.44 10.14
C ARG A 52 8.07 -7.26 9.63
N VAL A 53 9.35 -7.21 9.94
CA VAL A 53 10.26 -6.14 9.47
C VAL A 53 10.30 -6.11 7.93
N PHE A 54 10.48 -7.25 7.27
CA PHE A 54 10.51 -7.32 5.81
C PHE A 54 9.20 -6.87 5.17
N VAL A 55 8.07 -7.32 5.72
CA VAL A 55 6.75 -6.95 5.23
C VAL A 55 6.50 -5.45 5.38
N MET A 56 6.89 -4.85 6.50
CA MET A 56 6.74 -3.41 6.72
C MET A 56 7.64 -2.59 5.79
N LEU A 57 8.85 -3.06 5.48
CA LEU A 57 9.71 -2.43 4.48
C LEU A 57 9.06 -2.47 3.09
N LEU A 58 8.55 -3.63 2.68
CA LEU A 58 7.87 -3.77 1.39
C LEU A 58 6.60 -2.92 1.31
N ALA A 59 5.80 -2.87 2.38
CA ALA A 59 4.61 -2.02 2.44
C ALA A 59 4.98 -0.53 2.37
N GLY A 60 6.03 -0.12 3.09
CA GLY A 60 6.52 1.25 3.08
C GLY A 60 7.11 1.71 1.74
N ILE A 61 7.61 0.79 0.94
CA ILE A 61 8.02 1.08 -0.45
C ILE A 61 6.80 1.17 -1.37
N SER A 62 5.86 0.24 -1.22
CA SER A 62 4.78 -0.03 -2.16
C SER A 62 3.68 1.02 -2.12
N ILE A 63 3.05 1.21 -0.95
CA ILE A 63 1.88 2.08 -0.80
C ILE A 63 2.21 3.54 -1.14
N PRO A 64 3.32 4.15 -0.62
CA PRO A 64 3.68 5.51 -0.97
C PRO A 64 4.08 5.68 -2.43
N THR A 65 4.71 4.67 -3.05
CA THR A 65 5.02 4.70 -4.47
C THR A 65 3.74 4.70 -5.30
N SER A 66 2.77 3.85 -4.97
CA SER A 66 1.45 3.83 -5.63
C SER A 66 0.76 5.20 -5.50
N GLY A 67 0.73 5.76 -4.30
CA GLY A 67 0.15 7.09 -4.05
C GLY A 67 0.87 8.21 -4.80
N PHE A 68 2.20 8.19 -4.80
CA PHE A 68 3.02 9.14 -5.57
C PHE A 68 2.69 9.11 -7.06
N LEU A 69 2.60 7.94 -7.68
CA LEU A 69 2.22 7.80 -9.08
C LEU A 69 0.84 8.39 -9.37
N MET A 70 -0.12 8.13 -8.49
CA MET A 70 -1.48 8.65 -8.62
C MET A 70 -1.51 10.17 -8.49
N GLN A 71 -0.83 10.74 -7.49
CA GLN A 71 -0.77 12.18 -7.29
C GLN A 71 -0.14 12.91 -8.47
N GLU A 72 0.98 12.40 -9.00
CA GLU A 72 1.68 13.01 -10.15
C GLU A 72 0.88 12.85 -11.45
N TYR A 73 0.19 11.72 -11.65
CA TYR A 73 -0.61 11.49 -12.85
C TYR A 73 -1.88 12.33 -12.88
N PHE A 74 -2.64 12.30 -11.78
CA PHE A 74 -3.91 13.05 -11.66
C PHE A 74 -3.69 14.52 -11.33
N GLN A 75 -2.45 14.92 -10.98
CA GLN A 75 -2.13 16.28 -10.51
C GLN A 75 -3.02 16.70 -9.34
N ASN A 76 -3.31 15.75 -8.48
CA ASN A 76 -4.15 15.92 -7.31
C ASN A 76 -3.41 15.35 -6.07
N PRO A 77 -3.06 16.18 -5.08
CA PRO A 77 -2.31 15.72 -3.90
C PRO A 77 -3.10 14.76 -3.01
N LEU A 78 -4.41 14.65 -3.21
CA LEU A 78 -5.29 13.72 -2.51
C LEU A 78 -5.49 12.40 -3.26
N ALA A 79 -4.95 12.27 -4.48
CA ALA A 79 -5.06 11.02 -5.22
C ALA A 79 -4.25 9.90 -4.54
N GLY A 80 -4.88 8.76 -4.34
CA GLY A 80 -4.27 7.56 -3.77
C GLY A 80 -4.84 6.31 -4.43
N PRO A 81 -4.24 5.14 -4.20
CA PRO A 81 -4.71 3.89 -4.79
C PRO A 81 -6.13 3.52 -4.34
N ASP A 82 -6.54 3.93 -3.15
CA ASP A 82 -7.87 3.68 -2.60
C ASP A 82 -8.97 4.39 -3.40
N ILE A 83 -8.67 5.55 -4.00
CA ILE A 83 -9.63 6.32 -4.82
C ILE A 83 -10.02 5.57 -6.09
N LEU A 84 -9.14 4.72 -6.63
CA LEU A 84 -9.48 3.88 -7.78
C LEU A 84 -10.30 2.63 -7.40
N GLY A 85 -10.57 2.40 -6.13
CA GLY A 85 -11.37 1.28 -5.65
C GLY A 85 -10.63 -0.05 -5.53
N ILE A 86 -9.30 -0.06 -5.73
CA ILE A 86 -8.49 -1.28 -5.76
C ILE A 86 -8.60 -2.03 -4.43
N THR A 87 -8.41 -1.32 -3.32
CA THR A 87 -8.50 -1.86 -1.96
C THR A 87 -9.93 -2.33 -1.64
N SER A 88 -10.95 -1.59 -2.10
CA SER A 88 -12.35 -1.93 -1.84
C SER A 88 -12.78 -3.21 -2.56
N VAL A 89 -12.36 -3.40 -3.82
CA VAL A 89 -12.66 -4.63 -4.57
C VAL A 89 -11.82 -5.82 -4.07
N ALA A 90 -10.59 -5.58 -3.63
CA ALA A 90 -9.82 -6.60 -2.91
C ALA A 90 -10.58 -7.07 -1.66
N SER A 91 -11.09 -6.13 -0.85
CA SER A 91 -11.87 -6.41 0.36
C SER A 91 -13.18 -7.15 0.04
N LEU A 92 -13.85 -6.79 -1.05
CA LEU A 92 -15.04 -7.49 -1.53
C LEU A 92 -14.73 -8.94 -1.90
N SER A 93 -13.64 -9.18 -2.63
CA SER A 93 -13.24 -10.54 -3.02
C SER A 93 -12.86 -11.41 -1.81
N VAL A 94 -12.22 -10.81 -0.82
CA VAL A 94 -11.92 -11.48 0.47
C VAL A 94 -13.20 -11.78 1.24
N ALA A 95 -14.18 -10.85 1.25
CA ALA A 95 -15.48 -11.08 1.85
C ALA A 95 -16.18 -12.28 1.20
N PHE A 96 -16.23 -12.35 -0.13
CA PHE A 96 -16.76 -13.52 -0.83
C PHE A 96 -16.02 -14.80 -0.42
N TYR A 97 -14.70 -14.78 -0.38
CA TYR A 97 -13.93 -15.95 0.03
C TYR A 97 -14.29 -16.38 1.48
N ILE A 98 -14.22 -15.47 2.44
CA ILE A 98 -14.44 -15.81 3.87
C ILE A 98 -15.88 -16.28 4.11
N PHE A 99 -16.87 -15.63 3.52
CA PHE A 99 -18.27 -15.92 3.80
C PHE A 99 -18.81 -17.16 3.07
N PHE A 100 -18.19 -17.56 1.95
CA PHE A 100 -18.59 -18.75 1.20
C PHE A 100 -17.61 -19.92 1.30
N SER A 101 -16.40 -19.72 1.87
CA SER A 101 -15.39 -20.77 1.97
C SER A 101 -15.72 -21.86 3.01
N HIS A 102 -16.69 -21.61 3.88
CA HIS A 102 -17.12 -22.59 4.89
C HIS A 102 -17.63 -23.90 4.26
N ASP A 103 -18.23 -23.82 3.08
CA ASP A 103 -18.73 -24.96 2.33
C ASP A 103 -17.65 -25.75 1.59
N PHE A 104 -16.41 -25.22 1.55
CA PHE A 104 -15.28 -25.87 0.89
C PHE A 104 -14.33 -26.45 1.92
N LEU A 105 -14.02 -27.73 1.79
CA LEU A 105 -13.02 -28.45 2.62
C LEU A 105 -11.60 -27.98 2.26
N ILE A 106 -11.26 -26.72 2.58
CA ILE A 106 -9.92 -26.17 2.36
C ILE A 106 -9.06 -26.48 3.59
N PRO A 107 -7.92 -27.17 3.43
CA PRO A 107 -6.98 -27.41 4.53
C PRO A 107 -6.54 -26.10 5.17
N GLU A 108 -6.44 -26.05 6.50
CA GLU A 108 -6.12 -24.84 7.27
C GLU A 108 -4.82 -24.14 6.80
N PHE A 109 -3.79 -24.92 6.44
CA PHE A 109 -2.52 -24.39 5.96
C PHE A 109 -2.61 -23.64 4.62
N LEU A 110 -3.66 -23.86 3.83
CA LEU A 110 -3.92 -23.17 2.56
C LEU A 110 -4.86 -21.97 2.70
N GLN A 111 -5.64 -21.89 3.78
CA GLN A 111 -6.67 -20.83 3.94
C GLN A 111 -6.09 -19.43 3.81
N ASN A 112 -4.95 -19.13 4.45
CA ASN A 112 -4.28 -17.82 4.33
C ASN A 112 -3.76 -17.55 2.91
N SER A 113 -3.36 -18.59 2.18
CA SER A 113 -2.91 -18.46 0.79
C SER A 113 -4.08 -18.16 -0.15
N PHE A 114 -5.21 -18.82 0.03
CA PHE A 114 -6.43 -18.55 -0.74
C PHE A 114 -7.03 -17.19 -0.42
N LEU A 115 -6.94 -16.73 0.83
CA LEU A 115 -7.35 -15.39 1.22
C LEU A 115 -6.54 -14.32 0.48
N SER A 116 -5.21 -14.43 0.48
CA SER A 116 -4.36 -13.50 -0.26
C SER A 116 -4.59 -13.58 -1.78
N LEU A 117 -4.80 -14.78 -2.30
CA LEU A 117 -5.10 -15.00 -3.73
C LEU A 117 -6.42 -14.35 -4.13
N SER A 118 -7.47 -14.45 -3.30
CA SER A 118 -8.77 -13.82 -3.58
C SER A 118 -8.65 -12.29 -3.64
N ALA A 119 -7.89 -11.68 -2.71
CA ALA A 119 -7.63 -10.24 -2.73
C ALA A 119 -6.88 -9.80 -4.00
N ILE A 120 -5.84 -10.55 -4.39
CA ILE A 120 -5.09 -10.30 -5.63
C ILE A 120 -6.01 -10.43 -6.85
N ALA A 121 -6.81 -11.50 -6.92
CA ALA A 121 -7.72 -11.74 -8.03
C ALA A 121 -8.74 -10.60 -8.20
N GLY A 122 -9.40 -10.17 -7.11
CA GLY A 122 -10.32 -9.04 -7.14
C GLY A 122 -9.67 -7.74 -7.60
N SER A 123 -8.48 -7.46 -7.08
CA SER A 123 -7.72 -6.27 -7.48
C SER A 123 -7.31 -6.32 -8.95
N LEU A 124 -6.91 -7.48 -9.47
CA LEU A 124 -6.56 -7.68 -10.89
C LEU A 124 -7.79 -7.51 -11.80
N VAL A 125 -8.94 -8.04 -11.40
CA VAL A 125 -10.20 -7.86 -12.13
C VAL A 125 -10.53 -6.37 -12.24
N LEU A 126 -10.48 -5.63 -11.14
CA LEU A 126 -10.71 -4.19 -11.20
C LEU A 126 -9.65 -3.47 -12.03
N MET A 127 -8.39 -3.84 -11.92
CA MET A 127 -7.32 -3.27 -12.75
C MET A 127 -7.65 -3.45 -14.24
N LEU A 128 -8.06 -4.64 -14.67
CA LEU A 128 -8.44 -4.93 -16.05
C LEU A 128 -9.66 -4.11 -16.49
N ILE A 129 -10.67 -3.96 -15.63
CA ILE A 129 -11.83 -3.09 -15.86
C ILE A 129 -11.39 -1.64 -16.06
N LEU A 130 -10.55 -1.11 -15.13
CA LEU A 130 -10.02 0.25 -15.24
C LEU A 130 -9.23 0.48 -16.53
N LEU A 131 -8.38 -0.48 -16.92
CA LEU A 131 -7.64 -0.40 -18.17
C LEU A 131 -8.57 -0.39 -19.39
N SER A 132 -9.60 -1.24 -19.41
CA SER A 132 -10.57 -1.34 -20.51
C SER A 132 -11.39 -0.06 -20.66
N ILE A 133 -11.85 0.52 -19.53
CA ILE A 133 -12.70 1.72 -19.52
C ILE A 133 -11.87 2.99 -19.69
N SER A 134 -10.61 2.99 -19.27
CA SER A 134 -9.74 4.17 -19.28
C SER A 134 -9.61 4.82 -20.66
N ASN A 135 -9.78 4.04 -21.73
CA ASN A 135 -9.72 4.54 -23.10
C ASN A 135 -10.97 5.32 -23.52
N LYS A 136 -12.09 5.08 -22.85
CA LYS A 136 -13.35 5.77 -23.14
C LYS A 136 -13.40 7.15 -22.47
N PHE A 137 -12.61 7.38 -21.44
CA PHE A 137 -12.56 8.63 -20.71
C PHE A 137 -11.43 9.53 -21.22
N GLN A 138 -11.78 10.70 -21.74
CA GLN A 138 -10.84 11.73 -22.14
C GLN A 138 -10.28 12.49 -20.94
N ASP A 139 -11.13 12.79 -19.95
CA ASP A 139 -10.76 13.44 -18.70
C ASP A 139 -10.40 12.42 -17.62
N LYS A 140 -9.27 12.64 -16.96
CA LYS A 140 -8.76 11.81 -15.86
C LYS A 140 -9.72 11.78 -14.65
N SER A 141 -10.51 12.84 -14.46
CA SER A 141 -11.48 12.97 -13.36
C SER A 141 -12.55 11.87 -13.41
N TYR A 142 -12.96 11.42 -14.59
CA TYR A 142 -13.91 10.33 -14.71
C TYR A 142 -13.40 8.99 -14.18
N LEU A 143 -12.09 8.74 -14.25
CA LEU A 143 -11.49 7.53 -13.64
C LEU A 143 -11.58 7.57 -12.12
N ILE A 144 -11.39 8.75 -11.51
CA ILE A 144 -11.53 8.95 -10.07
C ILE A 144 -12.98 8.73 -9.64
N ILE A 145 -13.94 9.33 -10.37
CA ILE A 145 -15.37 9.17 -10.09
C ILE A 145 -15.79 7.71 -10.24
N PHE A 146 -15.34 7.04 -11.30
CA PHE A 146 -15.61 5.62 -11.51
C PHE A 146 -15.06 4.76 -10.36
N GLY A 147 -13.82 4.98 -9.95
CA GLY A 147 -13.20 4.27 -8.83
C GLY A 147 -13.95 4.48 -7.52
N PHE A 148 -14.39 5.72 -7.25
CA PHE A 148 -15.23 6.05 -6.09
C PHE A 148 -16.58 5.30 -6.11
N LEU A 149 -17.26 5.27 -7.24
CA LEU A 149 -18.54 4.55 -7.39
C LEU A 149 -18.35 3.04 -7.21
N VAL A 150 -17.27 2.46 -7.76
CA VAL A 150 -16.94 1.05 -7.57
C VAL A 150 -16.62 0.77 -6.09
N SER A 151 -15.90 1.66 -5.41
CA SER A 151 -15.63 1.53 -3.98
C SER A 151 -16.90 1.53 -3.14
N ALA A 152 -17.81 2.46 -3.44
CA ALA A 152 -19.10 2.56 -2.75
C ALA A 152 -19.97 1.31 -2.99
N PHE A 153 -20.02 0.82 -4.23
CA PHE A 153 -20.71 -0.41 -4.58
C PHE A 153 -20.12 -1.62 -3.88
N ALA A 154 -18.78 -1.79 -3.92
CA ALA A 154 -18.09 -2.87 -3.23
C ALA A 154 -18.37 -2.85 -1.72
N GLY A 155 -18.32 -1.66 -1.10
CA GLY A 155 -18.65 -1.48 0.31
C GLY A 155 -20.10 -1.86 0.65
N ALA A 156 -21.06 -1.49 -0.18
CA ALA A 156 -22.47 -1.86 0.00
C ALA A 156 -22.67 -3.38 -0.08
N VAL A 157 -22.02 -4.05 -1.04
CA VAL A 157 -22.08 -5.52 -1.16
C VAL A 157 -21.41 -6.19 0.04
N VAL A 158 -20.24 -5.70 0.48
CA VAL A 158 -19.59 -6.21 1.71
C VAL A 158 -20.53 -6.07 2.91
N SER A 159 -21.17 -4.93 3.09
CA SER A 159 -22.12 -4.73 4.20
C SER A 159 -23.30 -5.69 4.12
N LEU A 160 -23.81 -5.97 2.93
CA LEU A 160 -24.86 -6.97 2.73
C LEU A 160 -24.40 -8.38 3.09
N LEU A 161 -23.19 -8.76 2.68
CA LEU A 161 -22.59 -10.05 3.02
C LEU A 161 -22.38 -10.18 4.53
N GLN A 162 -21.92 -9.13 5.20
CA GLN A 162 -21.73 -9.09 6.66
C GLN A 162 -23.07 -9.25 7.40
N PHE A 163 -24.15 -8.68 6.87
CA PHE A 163 -25.48 -8.79 7.51
C PHE A 163 -25.99 -10.23 7.55
N TYR A 164 -25.69 -11.05 6.54
CA TYR A 164 -26.09 -12.45 6.46
C TYR A 164 -25.01 -13.44 6.93
N ALA A 165 -23.84 -12.95 7.32
CA ALA A 165 -22.71 -13.80 7.67
C ALA A 165 -22.89 -14.47 9.03
N GLU A 166 -22.33 -15.66 9.18
CA GLU A 166 -22.16 -16.29 10.48
C GLU A 166 -21.14 -15.55 11.35
N ASP A 167 -21.31 -15.58 12.66
CA ASP A 167 -20.50 -14.84 13.63
C ASP A 167 -18.99 -15.08 13.46
N GLN A 168 -18.57 -16.33 13.22
CA GLN A 168 -17.17 -16.67 13.05
C GLN A 168 -16.59 -16.09 11.76
N SER A 169 -17.31 -16.19 10.66
CA SER A 169 -16.91 -15.62 9.36
C SER A 169 -16.84 -14.10 9.41
N LEU A 170 -17.82 -13.47 10.06
CA LEU A 170 -17.83 -12.03 10.30
C LEU A 170 -16.61 -11.61 11.11
N LYS A 171 -16.28 -12.30 12.20
CA LYS A 171 -15.11 -12.05 13.02
C LYS A 171 -13.81 -12.17 12.22
N ASN A 172 -13.68 -13.21 11.40
CA ASN A 172 -12.49 -13.44 10.57
C ASN A 172 -12.31 -12.30 9.56
N TYR A 173 -13.39 -11.85 8.91
CA TYR A 173 -13.33 -10.71 7.99
C TYR A 173 -12.92 -9.41 8.70
N ILE A 174 -13.50 -9.11 9.86
CA ILE A 174 -13.17 -7.92 10.64
C ILE A 174 -11.69 -7.94 11.04
N LEU A 175 -11.19 -9.07 11.55
CA LEU A 175 -9.78 -9.20 11.93
C LEU A 175 -8.84 -9.00 10.74
N TRP A 176 -9.19 -9.55 9.56
CA TRP A 176 -8.42 -9.32 8.34
C TRP A 176 -8.46 -7.83 7.92
N SER A 177 -9.62 -7.18 8.00
CA SER A 177 -9.79 -5.79 7.61
C SER A 177 -9.05 -4.79 8.50
N PHE A 178 -8.68 -5.19 9.71
CA PHE A 178 -7.89 -4.37 10.62
C PHE A 178 -6.40 -4.28 10.25
N GLY A 179 -5.93 -5.14 9.37
CA GLY A 179 -4.54 -5.17 8.94
C GLY A 179 -3.66 -6.05 9.83
N ALA A 180 -3.08 -7.08 9.23
CA ALA A 180 -2.24 -8.04 9.94
C ALA A 180 -0.80 -7.51 10.11
N ASN A 181 -0.29 -7.51 11.35
CA ASN A 181 1.09 -7.12 11.62
C ASN A 181 2.05 -8.33 11.64
N ASN A 182 1.56 -9.52 11.99
CA ASN A 182 2.39 -10.70 12.32
C ASN A 182 1.98 -11.99 11.59
N MET A 183 1.09 -11.95 10.59
CA MET A 183 0.52 -13.18 10.00
C MET A 183 1.15 -13.61 8.67
N VAL A 184 2.13 -12.86 8.15
CA VAL A 184 2.72 -13.16 6.85
C VAL A 184 3.86 -14.16 7.01
N THR A 185 3.75 -15.30 6.34
CA THR A 185 4.76 -16.35 6.34
C THR A 185 5.93 -16.01 5.42
N ARG A 186 7.08 -16.66 5.63
CA ARG A 186 8.28 -16.47 4.80
C ARG A 186 8.03 -16.70 3.31
N ASN A 187 7.26 -17.72 2.96
CA ASN A 187 6.92 -18.01 1.56
C ASN A 187 6.05 -16.91 0.95
N GLN A 188 5.11 -16.37 1.71
CA GLN A 188 4.28 -15.25 1.29
C GLN A 188 5.09 -13.97 1.09
N ILE A 189 6.16 -13.74 1.86
CA ILE A 189 7.07 -12.60 1.66
C ILE A 189 7.79 -12.69 0.31
N TYR A 190 8.20 -13.87 -0.13
CA TYR A 190 8.80 -14.01 -1.46
C TYR A 190 7.83 -13.64 -2.57
N VAL A 191 6.56 -14.10 -2.47
CA VAL A 191 5.51 -13.74 -3.44
C VAL A 191 5.25 -12.23 -3.39
N LEU A 192 5.10 -11.67 -2.20
CA LEU A 192 4.92 -10.23 -2.00
C LEU A 192 6.08 -9.43 -2.60
N ALA A 193 7.32 -9.83 -2.36
CA ALA A 193 8.50 -9.17 -2.90
C ALA A 193 8.51 -9.18 -4.43
N VAL A 194 8.20 -10.32 -5.07
CA VAL A 194 8.10 -10.42 -6.54
C VAL A 194 7.05 -9.46 -7.08
N LEU A 195 5.86 -9.41 -6.47
CA LEU A 195 4.78 -8.50 -6.89
C LEU A 195 5.20 -7.02 -6.72
N VAL A 196 5.80 -6.67 -5.58
CA VAL A 196 6.28 -5.31 -5.30
C VAL A 196 7.38 -4.90 -6.29
N PHE A 197 8.39 -5.74 -6.53
CA PHE A 197 9.46 -5.41 -7.47
C PHE A 197 8.95 -5.30 -8.91
N THR A 198 7.96 -6.10 -9.29
CA THR A 198 7.28 -5.97 -10.60
C THR A 198 6.55 -4.65 -10.72
N GLY A 199 5.82 -4.24 -9.68
CA GLY A 199 5.16 -2.93 -9.62
C GLY A 199 6.16 -1.76 -9.67
N LEU A 200 7.29 -1.87 -8.97
CA LEU A 200 8.38 -0.87 -9.01
C LEU A 200 9.03 -0.79 -10.39
N PHE A 201 9.18 -1.91 -11.08
CA PHE A 201 9.68 -1.91 -12.46
C PHE A 201 8.75 -1.13 -13.41
N PHE A 202 7.44 -1.32 -13.31
CA PHE A 202 6.49 -0.50 -14.05
C PHE A 202 6.56 0.98 -13.63
N CYS A 203 6.66 1.25 -12.32
CA CYS A 203 6.85 2.61 -11.82
C CYS A 203 8.09 3.27 -12.43
N PHE A 204 9.23 2.60 -12.45
CA PHE A 204 10.46 3.12 -13.02
C PHE A 204 10.29 3.57 -14.48
N LYS A 205 9.53 2.81 -15.28
CA LYS A 205 9.21 3.17 -16.67
C LYS A 205 8.35 4.43 -16.80
N THR A 206 7.59 4.80 -15.76
CA THR A 206 6.67 5.95 -15.79
C THR A 206 7.34 7.27 -15.37
N ILE A 207 8.46 7.24 -14.65
CA ILE A 207 9.08 8.44 -14.06
C ILE A 207 9.43 9.52 -15.12
N LYS A 208 10.03 9.13 -16.24
CA LYS A 208 10.36 10.08 -17.30
C LYS A 208 9.12 10.63 -18.01
N PRO A 209 8.17 9.79 -18.48
CA PRO A 209 6.94 10.29 -19.10
C PRO A 209 6.08 11.17 -18.16
N LEU A 210 6.09 10.92 -16.85
CA LEU A 210 5.38 11.73 -15.86
C LEU A 210 5.87 13.17 -15.81
N ILE A 211 7.16 13.42 -16.01
CA ILE A 211 7.72 14.78 -16.08
C ILE A 211 7.04 15.56 -17.23
N GLY A 212 6.87 14.93 -18.40
CA GLY A 212 6.13 15.56 -19.50
C GLY A 212 4.67 15.82 -19.15
N ASN A 213 4.01 14.86 -18.50
CA ASN A 213 2.61 14.98 -18.09
C ASN A 213 2.36 16.12 -17.07
N SER A 214 3.34 16.44 -16.21
CA SER A 214 3.21 17.52 -15.24
C SER A 214 3.20 18.93 -15.89
N LEU A 215 3.69 19.06 -17.12
CA LEU A 215 3.69 20.29 -17.91
C LEU A 215 2.44 20.43 -18.78
N GLY A 216 1.53 19.47 -18.71
CA GLY A 216 0.29 19.43 -19.50
C GLY A 216 0.31 18.36 -20.59
N THR A 217 -0.88 17.86 -20.94
CA THR A 217 -1.05 16.73 -21.88
C THR A 217 -0.57 17.07 -23.29
N SER A 218 -0.88 18.27 -23.79
CA SER A 218 -0.46 18.72 -25.13
C SER A 218 1.07 18.85 -25.21
N TYR A 219 1.68 19.39 -24.15
CA TYR A 219 3.14 19.52 -24.09
C TYR A 219 3.83 18.15 -23.97
N ALA A 220 3.27 17.24 -23.20
CA ALA A 220 3.77 15.85 -23.11
C ALA A 220 3.77 15.16 -24.49
N GLN A 221 2.69 15.33 -25.25
CA GLN A 221 2.59 14.77 -26.62
C GLN A 221 3.62 15.37 -27.56
N SER A 222 3.88 16.67 -27.51
CA SER A 222 4.92 17.33 -28.33
C SER A 222 6.33 16.84 -28.01
N LEU A 223 6.56 16.36 -26.76
CA LEU A 223 7.80 15.71 -26.36
C LEU A 223 7.85 14.20 -26.71
N GLY A 224 6.87 13.68 -27.43
CA GLY A 224 6.81 12.28 -27.85
C GLY A 224 6.32 11.32 -26.76
N VAL A 225 5.72 11.81 -25.67
CA VAL A 225 5.16 10.96 -24.62
C VAL A 225 3.88 10.31 -25.13
N ASN A 226 3.84 8.98 -25.17
CA ASN A 226 2.62 8.24 -25.42
C ASN A 226 1.74 8.21 -24.15
N LEU A 227 0.74 9.10 -24.10
CA LEU A 227 -0.16 9.27 -22.95
C LEU A 227 -0.97 8.00 -22.66
N HIS A 228 -1.32 7.22 -23.68
CA HIS A 228 -2.04 5.97 -23.52
C HIS A 228 -1.19 4.92 -22.79
N GLN A 229 0.06 4.71 -23.23
CA GLN A 229 0.99 3.81 -22.56
C GLN A 229 1.31 4.28 -21.15
N LEU A 230 1.48 5.58 -20.92
CA LEU A 230 1.71 6.15 -19.59
C LEU A 230 0.54 5.82 -18.65
N LYS A 231 -0.70 6.02 -19.10
CA LYS A 231 -1.91 5.71 -18.34
C LYS A 231 -1.98 4.23 -17.95
N ILE A 232 -1.75 3.33 -18.91
CA ILE A 232 -1.74 1.88 -18.67
C ILE A 232 -0.68 1.51 -17.62
N LEU A 233 0.54 2.00 -17.79
CA LEU A 233 1.65 1.70 -16.88
C LEU A 233 1.37 2.21 -15.46
N ILE A 234 0.78 3.40 -15.30
CA ILE A 234 0.45 3.96 -14.00
C ILE A 234 -0.64 3.17 -13.31
N ILE A 235 -1.74 2.85 -14.02
CA ILE A 235 -2.82 2.03 -13.46
C ILE A 235 -2.27 0.66 -13.05
N ALA A 236 -1.51 0.01 -13.92
CA ALA A 236 -0.92 -1.30 -13.64
C ALA A 236 0.05 -1.27 -12.46
N ALA A 237 1.00 -0.31 -12.44
CA ALA A 237 1.95 -0.17 -11.34
C ALA A 237 1.26 0.11 -10.01
N SER A 238 0.35 1.07 -10.01
CA SER A 238 -0.35 1.50 -8.80
C SER A 238 -1.28 0.41 -8.26
N SER A 239 -2.04 -0.25 -9.15
CA SER A 239 -2.90 -1.38 -8.77
C SER A 239 -2.08 -2.53 -8.21
N LEU A 240 -0.99 -2.93 -8.86
CA LEU A 240 -0.16 -4.04 -8.42
C LEU A 240 0.51 -3.76 -7.08
N LEU A 241 1.05 -2.55 -6.89
CA LEU A 241 1.68 -2.14 -5.64
C LEU A 241 0.69 -2.09 -4.47
N SER A 242 -0.51 -1.55 -4.67
CA SER A 242 -1.53 -1.49 -3.63
C SER A 242 -2.15 -2.85 -3.35
N ALA A 243 -2.52 -3.59 -4.40
CA ALA A 243 -3.12 -4.91 -4.29
C ALA A 243 -2.23 -5.91 -3.56
N SER A 244 -0.92 -5.91 -3.86
CA SER A 244 0.02 -6.80 -3.21
C SER A 244 0.06 -6.59 -1.69
N ILE A 245 0.07 -5.35 -1.23
CA ILE A 245 0.07 -5.07 0.22
C ILE A 245 -1.28 -5.42 0.84
N THR A 246 -2.39 -5.01 0.21
CA THR A 246 -3.74 -5.31 0.71
C THR A 246 -3.98 -6.82 0.82
N ALA A 247 -3.45 -7.62 -0.09
CA ALA A 247 -3.62 -9.07 -0.09
C ALA A 247 -2.97 -9.78 1.10
N PHE A 248 -1.83 -9.27 1.59
CA PHE A 248 -1.08 -9.93 2.67
C PHE A 248 -1.23 -9.25 4.03
N LEU A 249 -1.46 -7.93 4.06
CA LEU A 249 -1.59 -7.16 5.31
C LEU A 249 -3.02 -6.69 5.57
N GLY A 250 -3.94 -6.87 4.64
CA GLY A 250 -5.23 -6.21 4.67
C GLY A 250 -5.15 -4.74 4.20
N PRO A 251 -6.27 -4.03 4.22
CA PRO A 251 -6.33 -2.64 3.77
C PRO A 251 -5.56 -1.71 4.71
N ILE A 252 -4.59 -0.96 4.18
CA ILE A 252 -3.85 0.09 4.91
C ILE A 252 -4.15 1.42 4.23
N LEU A 253 -4.91 2.27 4.90
CA LEU A 253 -5.43 3.50 4.34
C LEU A 253 -4.49 4.69 4.59
N PHE A 254 -4.62 5.72 3.75
CA PHE A 254 -4.00 7.05 3.87
C PHE A 254 -2.49 7.14 3.71
N ILE A 255 -1.71 6.08 3.91
CA ILE A 255 -0.24 6.10 3.79
C ILE A 255 0.20 6.56 2.39
N GLY A 256 -0.49 6.10 1.34
CA GLY A 256 -0.24 6.53 -0.04
C GLY A 256 -0.46 8.03 -0.29
N ILE A 257 -1.29 8.69 0.51
CA ILE A 257 -1.56 10.13 0.39
C ILE A 257 -0.59 10.94 1.26
N ILE A 258 -0.37 10.50 2.49
CA ILE A 258 0.36 11.25 3.51
C ILE A 258 1.85 11.30 3.23
N VAL A 259 2.45 10.15 2.89
CA VAL A 259 3.90 10.04 2.74
C VAL A 259 4.43 10.94 1.61
N PRO A 260 3.84 10.96 0.40
CA PRO A 260 4.26 11.90 -0.64
C PRO A 260 4.10 13.37 -0.23
N HIS A 261 3.08 13.68 0.56
CA HIS A 261 2.89 15.03 1.10
C HIS A 261 4.00 15.41 2.08
N PHE A 262 4.27 14.57 3.09
CA PHE A 262 5.37 14.82 4.03
C PHE A 262 6.73 14.90 3.32
N CYS A 263 6.94 14.08 2.32
CA CYS A 263 8.15 14.14 1.51
C CYS A 263 8.34 15.52 0.89
N ARG A 264 7.28 16.08 0.28
CA ARG A 264 7.31 17.44 -0.30
C ARG A 264 7.50 18.56 0.75
N LEU A 265 6.99 18.38 1.96
CA LEU A 265 7.20 19.32 3.07
C LEU A 265 8.64 19.31 3.58
N ILE A 266 9.26 18.13 3.70
CA ILE A 266 10.63 17.99 4.21
C ILE A 266 11.64 18.45 3.15
N TYR A 267 11.47 18.00 1.92
CA TYR A 267 12.32 18.32 0.80
C TYR A 267 11.61 18.10 -0.53
N ASN A 268 11.42 19.17 -1.28
CA ASN A 268 10.78 19.14 -2.60
C ASN A 268 11.84 19.27 -3.71
N PRO A 269 12.45 18.16 -4.16
CA PRO A 269 13.46 18.20 -5.20
C PRO A 269 12.84 18.51 -6.56
N SER A 270 13.58 19.22 -7.41
CA SER A 270 13.18 19.50 -8.80
C SER A 270 13.14 18.24 -9.69
N LYS A 271 13.78 17.15 -9.26
CA LYS A 271 13.85 15.89 -10.01
C LYS A 271 12.87 14.88 -9.44
N LEU A 272 11.89 14.44 -10.22
CA LEU A 272 10.82 13.52 -9.84
C LEU A 272 11.35 12.19 -9.27
N TRP A 273 12.44 11.63 -9.85
CA TRP A 273 13.03 10.40 -9.33
C TRP A 273 13.62 10.53 -7.91
N GLN A 274 14.11 11.73 -7.54
CA GLN A 274 14.59 11.98 -6.17
C GLN A 274 13.41 12.02 -5.18
N GLN A 275 12.30 12.60 -5.59
CA GLN A 275 11.07 12.59 -4.81
C GLN A 275 10.53 11.19 -4.62
N TRP A 276 10.55 10.36 -5.66
CA TRP A 276 10.15 8.96 -5.58
C TRP A 276 11.02 8.18 -4.57
N ILE A 277 12.34 8.29 -4.64
CA ILE A 277 13.25 7.64 -3.69
C ILE A 277 12.97 8.09 -2.24
N LEU A 278 12.79 9.40 -2.01
CA LEU A 278 12.46 9.91 -0.68
C LEU A 278 11.12 9.38 -0.17
N ASN A 279 10.13 9.23 -1.06
CA ASN A 279 8.86 8.60 -0.72
C ASN A 279 9.03 7.16 -0.23
N MET A 280 9.89 6.37 -0.90
CA MET A 280 10.17 5.00 -0.47
C MET A 280 10.82 4.97 0.92
N PHE A 281 11.87 5.78 1.15
CA PHE A 281 12.53 5.81 2.46
C PHE A 281 11.62 6.32 3.57
N LEU A 282 10.89 7.40 3.33
CA LEU A 282 9.97 7.94 4.33
C LEU A 282 8.81 6.97 4.61
N GLY A 283 8.32 6.30 3.58
CA GLY A 283 7.30 5.26 3.71
C GLY A 283 7.76 4.06 4.53
N MET A 284 8.98 3.55 4.29
CA MET A 284 9.58 2.50 5.10
C MET A 284 9.67 2.91 6.57
N LEU A 285 10.14 4.13 6.84
CA LEU A 285 10.24 4.66 8.20
C LEU A 285 8.88 4.74 8.88
N MET A 286 7.87 5.29 8.19
CA MET A 286 6.51 5.43 8.75
C MET A 286 5.86 4.07 9.02
N MET A 287 5.97 3.11 8.10
CA MET A 287 5.42 1.77 8.31
C MET A 287 6.10 1.04 9.46
N MET A 288 7.41 1.19 9.61
CA MET A 288 8.15 0.65 10.75
C MET A 288 7.71 1.27 12.07
N LEU A 289 7.51 2.59 12.13
CA LEU A 289 7.02 3.27 13.32
C LEU A 289 5.60 2.81 13.68
N PHE A 290 4.70 2.69 12.69
CA PHE A 290 3.34 2.21 12.92
C PHE A 290 3.31 0.77 13.39
N SER A 291 4.19 -0.09 12.86
CA SER A 291 4.35 -1.46 13.33
C SER A 291 4.79 -1.53 14.79
N VAL A 292 5.75 -0.70 15.22
CA VAL A 292 6.17 -0.62 16.63
C VAL A 292 5.03 -0.13 17.53
N ILE A 293 4.27 0.88 17.10
CA ILE A 293 3.11 1.37 17.83
C ILE A 293 2.04 0.27 17.93
N ALA A 294 1.73 -0.42 16.83
CA ALA A 294 0.77 -1.51 16.80
C ALA A 294 1.11 -2.62 17.81
N GLU A 295 2.38 -3.04 17.85
CA GLU A 295 2.83 -4.07 18.79
C GLU A 295 2.75 -3.63 20.25
N LYS A 296 3.10 -2.37 20.55
CA LYS A 296 3.08 -1.87 21.92
C LYS A 296 1.67 -1.58 22.44
N THR A 297 0.79 -1.11 21.56
CA THR A 297 -0.56 -0.68 21.94
C THR A 297 -1.63 -1.71 21.68
N GLN A 298 -1.30 -2.76 20.92
CA GLN A 298 -2.25 -3.77 20.41
C GLN A 298 -3.37 -3.16 19.55
N ILE A 299 -3.12 -1.96 19.01
CA ILE A 299 -4.04 -1.30 18.07
C ILE A 299 -3.74 -1.77 16.66
N PRO A 300 -4.76 -2.14 15.85
CA PRO A 300 -4.56 -2.56 14.47
C PRO A 300 -3.88 -1.51 13.59
N LEU A 301 -3.05 -1.94 12.63
CA LEU A 301 -2.31 -1.06 11.72
C LEU A 301 -3.21 -0.09 10.94
N ASN A 302 -4.37 -0.56 10.45
CA ASN A 302 -5.32 0.25 9.72
C ASN A 302 -5.89 1.40 10.58
N VAL A 303 -6.16 1.12 11.87
CA VAL A 303 -6.62 2.14 12.82
C VAL A 303 -5.53 3.19 13.06
N ILE A 304 -4.28 2.75 13.29
CA ILE A 304 -3.16 3.67 13.49
C ILE A 304 -2.96 4.55 12.26
N SER A 305 -2.91 3.95 11.06
CA SER A 305 -2.73 4.70 9.82
C SER A 305 -3.86 5.72 9.58
N SER A 306 -5.10 5.38 9.95
CA SER A 306 -6.26 6.26 9.81
C SER A 306 -6.25 7.40 10.82
N VAL A 307 -5.94 7.11 12.10
CA VAL A 307 -5.87 8.12 13.18
C VAL A 307 -4.79 9.17 12.88
N PHE A 308 -3.64 8.76 12.35
CA PHE A 308 -2.60 9.68 11.92
C PHE A 308 -2.93 10.35 10.58
N GLY A 309 -3.57 9.62 9.68
CA GLY A 309 -3.79 10.04 8.30
C GLY A 309 -4.84 11.11 8.14
N ILE A 310 -6.00 10.92 8.74
CA ILE A 310 -7.14 11.83 8.58
C ILE A 310 -6.81 13.26 9.04
N PRO A 311 -6.21 13.50 10.23
CA PRO A 311 -5.84 14.86 10.65
C PRO A 311 -4.85 15.53 9.68
N VAL A 312 -3.88 14.78 9.15
CA VAL A 312 -2.91 15.32 8.19
C VAL A 312 -3.61 15.76 6.90
N ILE A 313 -4.52 14.95 6.37
CA ILE A 313 -5.27 15.28 5.16
C ILE A 313 -6.16 16.50 5.40
N LEU A 314 -6.82 16.59 6.54
CA LEU A 314 -7.63 17.77 6.89
C LEU A 314 -6.77 19.05 6.96
N LEU A 315 -5.57 18.97 7.57
CA LEU A 315 -4.63 20.10 7.59
C LEU A 315 -4.15 20.49 6.20
N MET A 316 -3.96 19.51 5.29
CA MET A 316 -3.62 19.79 3.89
C MET A 316 -4.72 20.59 3.20
N LEU A 317 -5.98 20.18 3.35
CA LEU A 317 -7.13 20.86 2.75
C LEU A 317 -7.29 22.29 3.26
N LEU A 318 -7.13 22.50 4.58
CA LEU A 318 -7.24 23.84 5.19
C LEU A 318 -6.13 24.80 4.74
N LYS A 319 -4.93 24.27 4.42
CA LYS A 319 -3.82 25.10 3.93
C LYS A 319 -3.97 25.45 2.42
N GLN A 320 -4.55 24.59 1.60
CA GLN A 320 -4.79 24.88 0.18
C GLN A 320 -5.79 26.03 -0.02
N ASN A 321 -6.73 26.25 0.88
CA ASN A 321 -7.71 27.36 0.78
C ASN A 321 -7.15 28.73 1.19
N LYS A 322 -5.85 28.84 1.54
CA LYS A 322 -5.22 30.11 1.92
C LYS A 322 -4.29 30.70 0.83
N VAL A 323 -4.23 30.08 -0.34
CA VAL A 323 -3.52 30.56 -1.54
C VAL A 323 -4.55 30.85 -2.62
#